data_edb63ab2a27492440ed165c070727660
#
_entry.id   edb63ab2a27492440ed165c070727660
#
_cell.length_a   1.000
_cell.length_b   1.000
_cell.length_c   1.000
_cell.angle_alpha   90.00
_cell.angle_beta   90.00
_cell.angle_gamma   90.00
#
_symmetry.space_group_name_H-M   'P 1'
#
loop_
_entity.id
_entity.type
_entity.pdbx_description
1 polymer ?
#
loop_
_entity_poly.entity_id
_entity_poly.type
_entity_poly.pdbx_seq_one_letter_code
_entity_poly.pdbx_strand_id
1 'polypeptide(L)'
;MTTEGVDGKNPVFQERLWPSLGMWTFAFIMTVSLGIAYGRAYGNDLGLIVAITTTLAVAIGIVVNTPLVQIDEVNFRVGRARLPLQYVGQIQKLDEQQSRRARSTDANSNARFQLRGGIKNTVIVEVTDPQDPHPYWQVSTRKPDALIAALTSAKNI
;
A
#
# COMPACT_ATOMS: atom_id res chain seq x y z
N MET A 1 25.14 20.20 9.11
CA MET A 1 25.46 19.37 7.95
C MET A 1 24.15 18.74 7.48
N THR A 2 23.50 19.41 6.57
CA THR A 2 22.13 19.16 6.11
C THR A 2 22.17 18.03 5.09
N THR A 3 21.60 16.88 5.41
CA THR A 3 21.34 15.84 4.42
C THR A 3 20.15 16.30 3.58
N GLU A 4 20.42 17.03 2.50
CA GLU A 4 19.48 17.23 1.42
C GLU A 4 19.16 15.86 0.81
N GLY A 5 17.98 15.34 1.16
CA GLY A 5 17.36 14.29 0.39
C GLY A 5 17.13 14.83 -1.03
N VAL A 6 17.75 14.20 -2.00
CA VAL A 6 17.44 14.39 -3.42
C VAL A 6 16.03 13.85 -3.65
N ASP A 7 15.04 14.67 -3.32
CA ASP A 7 13.66 14.47 -3.72
C ASP A 7 13.56 14.92 -5.19
N GLY A 8 13.55 13.94 -6.09
CA GLY A 8 13.38 14.16 -7.52
C GLY A 8 12.10 14.95 -7.79
N LYS A 9 12.25 16.03 -8.52
CA LYS A 9 11.21 16.94 -8.98
C LYS A 9 10.06 16.15 -9.63
N ASN A 10 8.85 16.44 -9.18
CA ASN A 10 7.55 16.04 -9.73
C ASN A 10 7.40 14.54 -10.07
N PRO A 11 6.66 13.78 -9.25
CA PRO A 11 6.40 12.38 -9.53
C PRO A 11 5.62 12.25 -10.84
N VAL A 12 6.09 11.39 -11.75
CA VAL A 12 5.40 11.04 -13.00
C VAL A 12 4.08 10.32 -12.71
N PHE A 13 4.05 9.58 -11.61
CA PHE A 13 2.85 8.89 -11.13
C PHE A 13 2.85 8.88 -9.60
N GLN A 14 1.68 9.12 -9.01
CA GLN A 14 1.47 9.03 -7.56
C GLN A 14 0.09 8.48 -7.27
N GLU A 15 0.02 7.42 -6.47
CA GLU A 15 -1.23 6.84 -5.99
C GLU A 15 -1.11 6.49 -4.50
N ARG A 16 -2.00 7.03 -3.69
CA ARG A 16 -2.12 6.64 -2.29
C ARG A 16 -3.14 5.53 -2.14
N LEU A 17 -2.72 4.40 -1.60
CA LEU A 17 -3.55 3.21 -1.46
C LEU A 17 -4.46 3.28 -0.24
N TRP A 18 -5.45 4.18 -0.28
CA TRP A 18 -6.41 4.33 0.81
C TRP A 18 -7.13 3.00 1.11
N PRO A 19 -7.41 2.70 2.38
CA PRO A 19 -8.20 1.54 2.77
C PRO A 19 -9.59 1.55 2.17
N SER A 20 -10.20 0.36 2.06
CA SER A 20 -11.58 0.24 1.64
C SER A 20 -12.54 0.84 2.68
N LEU A 21 -13.70 1.30 2.22
CA LEU A 21 -14.76 1.80 3.11
C LEU A 21 -15.14 0.74 4.17
N GLY A 22 -15.16 -0.55 3.79
CA GLY A 22 -15.46 -1.63 4.72
C GLY A 22 -14.46 -1.72 5.89
N MET A 23 -13.18 -1.42 5.68
CA MET A 23 -12.20 -1.38 6.75
C MET A 23 -12.47 -0.23 7.73
N TRP A 24 -12.85 0.93 7.23
CA TRP A 24 -13.24 2.07 8.06
C TRP A 24 -14.50 1.77 8.89
N THR A 25 -15.52 1.20 8.26
CA THR A 25 -16.76 0.80 8.94
C THR A 25 -16.48 -0.24 10.02
N PHE A 26 -15.67 -1.27 9.71
CA PHE A 26 -15.29 -2.29 10.69
C PHE A 26 -14.52 -1.69 11.88
N ALA A 27 -13.55 -0.84 11.62
CA ALA A 27 -12.79 -0.16 12.66
C ALA A 27 -13.68 0.69 13.56
N PHE A 28 -14.62 1.44 12.97
CA PHE A 28 -15.58 2.26 13.72
C PHE A 28 -16.50 1.41 14.61
N ILE A 29 -17.07 0.33 14.07
CA ILE A 29 -17.92 -0.58 14.84
C ILE A 29 -17.15 -1.16 16.03
N MET A 30 -15.91 -1.58 15.83
CA MET A 30 -15.05 -2.14 16.89
C MET A 30 -14.78 -1.12 18.01
N THR A 31 -14.41 0.11 17.65
CA THR A 31 -14.11 1.14 18.65
C THR A 31 -15.33 1.60 19.42
N VAL A 32 -16.49 1.73 18.76
CA VAL A 32 -17.77 2.04 19.41
C VAL A 32 -18.21 0.91 20.35
N SER A 33 -18.08 -0.35 19.91
CA SER A 33 -18.41 -1.52 20.75
C SER A 33 -17.55 -1.55 22.02
N LEU A 34 -16.27 -1.22 21.90
CA LEU A 34 -15.37 -1.11 23.03
C LEU A 34 -15.83 -0.01 24.01
N GLY A 35 -16.19 1.16 23.49
CA GLY A 35 -16.72 2.26 24.29
C GLY A 35 -18.01 1.89 25.03
N ILE A 36 -18.93 1.17 24.38
CA ILE A 36 -20.15 0.67 25.02
C ILE A 36 -19.83 -0.30 26.16
N ALA A 37 -18.90 -1.24 25.94
CA ALA A 37 -18.48 -2.20 26.97
C ALA A 37 -17.91 -1.50 28.20
N TYR A 38 -17.01 -0.53 28.02
CA TYR A 38 -16.45 0.26 29.11
C TYR A 38 -17.48 1.16 29.77
N GLY A 39 -18.38 1.74 29.00
CA GLY A 39 -19.47 2.57 29.55
C GLY A 39 -20.40 1.79 30.47
N ARG A 40 -20.68 0.54 30.15
CA ARG A 40 -21.50 -0.35 31.01
C ARG A 40 -20.77 -0.78 32.28
N ALA A 41 -19.47 -0.95 32.23
CA ALA A 41 -18.67 -1.40 33.36
C ALA A 41 -18.28 -0.26 34.34
N TYR A 42 -18.00 0.93 33.81
CA TYR A 42 -17.34 2.00 34.58
C TYR A 42 -18.04 3.37 34.48
N GLY A 43 -19.16 3.46 33.79
CA GLY A 43 -19.91 4.69 33.59
C GLY A 43 -19.78 5.28 32.19
N ASN A 44 -20.84 5.95 31.76
CA ASN A 44 -20.99 6.43 30.37
C ASN A 44 -19.90 7.43 29.95
N ASP A 45 -19.42 8.26 30.89
CA ASP A 45 -18.37 9.25 30.60
C ASP A 45 -17.06 8.57 30.20
N LEU A 46 -16.66 7.53 30.96
CA LEU A 46 -15.47 6.74 30.63
C LEU A 46 -15.66 5.99 29.30
N GLY A 47 -16.83 5.42 29.06
CA GLY A 47 -17.16 4.76 27.80
C GLY A 47 -17.01 5.68 26.61
N LEU A 48 -17.47 6.93 26.72
CA LEU A 48 -17.34 7.94 25.67
C LEU A 48 -15.88 8.32 25.42
N ILE A 49 -15.11 8.53 26.48
CA ILE A 49 -13.67 8.84 26.36
C ILE A 49 -12.94 7.69 25.66
N VAL A 50 -13.21 6.44 26.05
CA VAL A 50 -12.60 5.24 25.42
C VAL A 50 -12.99 5.15 23.94
N ALA A 51 -14.27 5.36 23.59
CA ALA A 51 -14.71 5.32 22.20
C ALA A 51 -14.00 6.37 21.34
N ILE A 52 -13.92 7.61 21.80
CA ILE A 52 -13.31 8.71 21.06
C ILE A 52 -11.80 8.48 20.91
N THR A 53 -11.11 8.17 22.01
CA THR A 53 -9.65 8.01 21.99
C THR A 53 -9.20 6.81 21.14
N THR A 54 -9.90 5.68 21.25
CA THR A 54 -9.59 4.50 20.43
C THR A 54 -9.92 4.71 18.96
N THR A 55 -11.05 5.37 18.65
CA THR A 55 -11.41 5.72 17.26
C THR A 55 -10.34 6.62 16.64
N LEU A 56 -9.92 7.66 17.35
CA LEU A 56 -8.89 8.59 16.87
C LEU A 56 -7.54 7.87 16.69
N ALA A 57 -7.13 7.05 17.65
CA ALA A 57 -5.87 6.30 17.59
C ALA A 57 -5.86 5.33 16.38
N VAL A 58 -6.96 4.60 16.16
CA VAL A 58 -7.10 3.68 15.02
C VAL A 58 -7.11 4.44 13.70
N ALA A 59 -7.82 5.57 13.62
CA ALA A 59 -7.85 6.40 12.41
C ALA A 59 -6.44 6.93 12.05
N ILE A 60 -5.71 7.46 13.02
CA ILE A 60 -4.32 7.90 12.83
C ILE A 60 -3.46 6.72 12.37
N GLY A 61 -3.55 5.57 13.03
CA GLY A 61 -2.82 4.36 12.66
C GLY A 61 -3.09 3.93 11.21
N ILE A 62 -4.34 3.96 10.77
CA ILE A 62 -4.73 3.64 9.39
C ILE A 62 -4.10 4.63 8.39
N VAL A 63 -4.16 5.93 8.68
CA VAL A 63 -3.65 6.98 7.79
C VAL A 63 -2.13 6.93 7.68
N VAL A 64 -1.43 6.79 8.81
CA VAL A 64 0.05 6.73 8.85
C VAL A 64 0.58 5.48 8.14
N ASN A 65 -0.13 4.35 8.26
CA ASN A 65 0.27 3.10 7.61
C ASN A 65 -0.26 2.95 6.16
N THR A 66 -0.80 4.01 5.57
CA THR A 66 -1.27 3.96 4.18
C THR A 66 -0.09 4.12 3.21
N PRO A 67 0.28 3.08 2.44
CA PRO A 67 1.42 3.15 1.54
C PRO A 67 1.14 4.06 0.35
N LEU A 68 2.19 4.73 -0.10
CA LEU A 68 2.24 5.55 -1.30
C LEU A 68 2.95 4.76 -2.39
N VAL A 69 2.35 4.70 -3.58
CA VAL A 69 2.98 4.22 -4.82
C VAL A 69 3.38 5.45 -5.61
N GLN A 70 4.65 5.56 -5.92
CA GLN A 70 5.21 6.73 -6.61
C GLN A 70 6.27 6.30 -7.61
N ILE A 71 6.29 6.96 -8.77
CA ILE A 71 7.32 6.82 -9.78
C ILE A 71 7.97 8.18 -9.94
N ASP A 72 9.26 8.23 -9.64
CA ASP A 72 10.12 9.38 -9.89
C ASP A 72 10.90 9.14 -11.20
N GLU A 73 11.74 10.10 -11.60
CA GLU A 73 12.60 9.97 -12.80
C GLU A 73 13.65 8.83 -12.68
N VAL A 74 13.95 8.37 -11.47
CA VAL A 74 15.02 7.40 -11.20
C VAL A 74 14.51 6.13 -10.52
N ASN A 75 13.43 6.24 -9.72
CA ASN A 75 13.00 5.16 -8.83
C ASN A 75 11.49 4.88 -8.92
N PHE A 76 11.15 3.63 -8.84
CA PHE A 76 9.82 3.15 -8.48
C PHE A 76 9.75 2.90 -6.98
N ARG A 77 8.85 3.58 -6.28
CA ARG A 77 8.70 3.50 -4.81
C ARG A 77 7.33 2.96 -4.44
N VAL A 78 7.29 2.02 -3.52
CA VAL A 78 6.05 1.50 -2.93
C VAL A 78 6.19 1.45 -1.41
N GLY A 79 5.59 2.39 -0.73
CA GLY A 79 5.76 2.60 0.70
C GLY A 79 7.24 2.89 1.04
N ARG A 80 7.89 1.97 1.76
CA ARG A 80 9.31 2.09 2.13
C ARG A 80 10.26 1.43 1.13
N ALA A 81 9.73 0.67 0.19
CA ALA A 81 10.54 -0.04 -0.79
C ALA A 81 10.87 0.88 -1.97
N ARG A 82 12.09 0.76 -2.49
CA ARG A 82 12.59 1.51 -3.64
C ARG A 82 13.23 0.54 -4.63
N LEU A 83 12.89 0.68 -5.90
CA LEU A 83 13.47 -0.06 -7.01
C LEU A 83 13.94 0.95 -8.05
N PRO A 84 15.25 1.04 -8.36
CA PRO A 84 15.72 1.89 -9.45
C PRO A 84 15.09 1.43 -10.78
N LEU A 85 14.67 2.37 -11.62
CA LEU A 85 13.95 2.09 -12.87
C LEU A 85 14.78 1.24 -13.86
N GLN A 86 16.12 1.33 -13.81
CA GLN A 86 17.02 0.49 -14.61
C GLN A 86 16.86 -1.01 -14.32
N TYR A 87 16.40 -1.39 -13.13
CA TYR A 87 16.17 -2.77 -12.73
C TYR A 87 14.71 -3.22 -12.86
N VAL A 88 13.86 -2.39 -13.43
CA VAL A 88 12.49 -2.76 -13.77
C VAL A 88 12.50 -3.61 -15.04
N GLY A 89 12.14 -4.88 -14.91
CA GLY A 89 12.03 -5.84 -16.01
C GLY A 89 10.68 -5.77 -16.72
N GLN A 90 10.05 -6.93 -16.89
CA GLN A 90 8.72 -7.04 -17.47
C GLN A 90 7.65 -6.55 -16.49
N ILE A 91 6.60 -5.94 -17.05
CA ILE A 91 5.48 -5.42 -16.26
C ILE A 91 4.22 -6.13 -16.75
N GLN A 92 3.51 -6.80 -15.83
CA GLN A 92 2.31 -7.56 -16.13
C GLN A 92 1.13 -7.09 -15.27
N LYS A 93 0.02 -6.77 -15.94
CA LYS A 93 -1.26 -6.52 -15.27
C LYS A 93 -1.90 -7.84 -14.90
N LEU A 94 -2.35 -7.96 -13.65
CA LEU A 94 -3.17 -9.06 -13.21
C LEU A 94 -4.59 -8.59 -12.91
N ASP A 95 -5.57 -9.34 -13.38
CA ASP A 95 -6.96 -9.17 -12.98
C ASP A 95 -7.20 -9.71 -11.56
N GLU A 96 -8.44 -9.61 -11.06
CA GLU A 96 -8.79 -10.08 -9.72
C GLU A 96 -8.53 -11.58 -9.54
N GLN A 97 -8.84 -12.40 -10.54
CA GLN A 97 -8.71 -13.85 -10.47
C GLN A 97 -7.25 -14.28 -10.51
N GLN A 98 -6.48 -13.70 -11.41
CA GLN A 98 -5.02 -13.87 -11.53
C GLN A 98 -4.31 -13.37 -10.28
N SER A 99 -4.71 -12.21 -9.75
CA SER A 99 -4.16 -11.65 -8.51
C SER A 99 -4.40 -12.55 -7.30
N ARG A 100 -5.55 -13.24 -7.24
CA ARG A 100 -5.83 -14.23 -6.19
C ARG A 100 -4.97 -15.48 -6.33
N ARG A 101 -4.81 -16.01 -7.53
CA ARG A 101 -3.95 -17.18 -7.80
C ARG A 101 -2.50 -16.90 -7.49
N ALA A 102 -1.98 -15.76 -7.93
CA ALA A 102 -0.62 -15.33 -7.67
C ALA A 102 -0.30 -15.15 -6.18
N ARG A 103 -1.33 -14.96 -5.33
CA ARG A 103 -1.19 -14.84 -3.87
C ARG A 103 -1.35 -16.17 -3.13
N SER A 104 -1.93 -17.18 -3.76
CA SER A 104 -2.24 -18.46 -3.10
C SER A 104 -1.49 -19.63 -3.71
N THR A 105 -1.90 -20.07 -4.89
CA THR A 105 -1.41 -21.31 -5.51
C THR A 105 -0.06 -21.12 -6.18
N ASP A 106 0.17 -19.95 -6.78
CA ASP A 106 1.38 -19.63 -7.56
C ASP A 106 2.30 -18.66 -6.81
N ALA A 107 2.07 -18.52 -5.48
CA ALA A 107 2.86 -17.60 -4.66
C ALA A 107 4.32 -18.05 -4.58
N ASN A 108 5.23 -17.25 -5.12
CA ASN A 108 6.64 -17.42 -4.88
C ASN A 108 7.00 -16.79 -3.52
N SER A 109 7.50 -17.61 -2.59
CA SER A 109 7.88 -17.16 -1.24
C SER A 109 8.94 -16.06 -1.25
N ASN A 110 9.72 -15.95 -2.32
CA ASN A 110 10.75 -14.94 -2.49
C ASN A 110 10.24 -13.66 -3.18
N ALA A 111 8.95 -13.60 -3.57
CA ALA A 111 8.39 -12.38 -4.16
C ALA A 111 8.10 -11.32 -3.09
N ARG A 112 8.23 -10.05 -3.47
CA ARG A 112 7.86 -8.95 -2.58
C ARG A 112 6.42 -8.54 -2.81
N PHE A 113 5.59 -8.80 -1.82
CA PHE A 113 4.16 -8.46 -1.87
C PHE A 113 3.91 -7.10 -1.22
N GLN A 114 3.44 -6.14 -2.01
CA GLN A 114 2.96 -4.83 -1.56
C GLN A 114 1.45 -4.75 -1.81
N LEU A 115 0.72 -5.58 -1.07
CA LEU A 115 -0.72 -5.77 -1.28
C LEU A 115 -1.52 -4.94 -0.27
N ARG A 116 -2.65 -4.40 -0.74
CA ARG A 116 -3.60 -3.67 0.10
C ARG A 116 -4.98 -4.30 0.04
N GLY A 117 -5.53 -4.62 1.21
CA GLY A 117 -6.89 -5.14 1.33
C GLY A 117 -7.92 -4.19 0.69
N GLY A 118 -8.86 -4.77 -0.07
CA GLY A 118 -9.90 -4.00 -0.78
C GLY A 118 -9.49 -3.47 -2.16
N ILE A 119 -8.22 -3.66 -2.60
CA ILE A 119 -7.79 -3.39 -3.98
C ILE A 119 -7.61 -4.73 -4.68
N LYS A 120 -8.40 -4.94 -5.74
CA LYS A 120 -8.51 -6.24 -6.41
C LYS A 120 -7.45 -6.44 -7.48
N ASN A 121 -7.11 -5.37 -8.21
CA ASN A 121 -6.13 -5.41 -9.29
C ASN A 121 -4.72 -5.26 -8.74
N THR A 122 -3.79 -5.99 -9.34
CA THR A 122 -2.37 -5.88 -9.03
C THR A 122 -1.54 -5.82 -10.31
N VAL A 123 -0.35 -5.26 -10.18
CA VAL A 123 0.67 -5.26 -11.22
C VAL A 123 1.88 -6.02 -10.70
N ILE A 124 2.38 -6.96 -11.48
CA ILE A 124 3.67 -7.61 -11.26
C ILE A 124 4.72 -6.79 -11.98
N VAL A 125 5.77 -6.45 -11.27
CA VAL A 125 6.97 -5.78 -11.79
C VAL A 125 8.15 -6.71 -11.54
N GLU A 126 8.72 -7.24 -12.61
CA GLU A 126 9.93 -8.07 -12.54
C GLU A 126 11.12 -7.23 -12.07
N VAL A 127 11.95 -7.80 -11.22
CA VAL A 127 13.18 -7.18 -10.73
C VAL A 127 14.37 -7.85 -11.39
N THR A 128 15.16 -7.07 -12.11
CA THR A 128 16.38 -7.56 -12.79
C THR A 128 17.66 -7.23 -12.03
N ASP A 129 17.55 -6.70 -10.80
CA ASP A 129 18.69 -6.43 -9.94
C ASP A 129 19.28 -7.75 -9.40
N PRO A 130 20.55 -8.06 -9.72
CA PRO A 130 21.20 -9.29 -9.22
C PRO A 130 21.38 -9.30 -7.69
N GLN A 131 21.31 -8.15 -7.03
CA GLN A 131 21.49 -8.01 -5.58
C GLN A 131 20.14 -8.07 -4.81
N ASP A 132 18.99 -7.90 -5.49
CA ASP A 132 17.69 -8.04 -4.85
C ASP A 132 17.27 -9.53 -4.80
N PRO A 133 17.05 -10.12 -3.62
CA PRO A 133 16.61 -11.51 -3.50
C PRO A 133 15.19 -11.74 -4.04
N HIS A 134 14.46 -10.69 -4.40
CA HIS A 134 13.08 -10.77 -4.82
C HIS A 134 12.98 -10.73 -6.34
N PRO A 135 12.52 -11.81 -6.99
CA PRO A 135 12.45 -11.88 -8.46
C PRO A 135 11.40 -10.94 -9.05
N TYR A 136 10.38 -10.59 -8.29
CA TYR A 136 9.35 -9.63 -8.71
C TYR A 136 8.65 -8.99 -7.53
N TRP A 137 8.06 -7.81 -7.77
CA TRP A 137 7.16 -7.13 -6.85
C TRP A 137 5.73 -7.25 -7.34
N GLN A 138 4.82 -7.65 -6.46
CA GLN A 138 3.38 -7.60 -6.73
C GLN A 138 2.77 -6.44 -5.97
N VAL A 139 2.28 -5.43 -6.70
CA VAL A 139 1.81 -4.17 -6.15
C VAL A 139 0.33 -4.00 -6.42
N SER A 140 -0.46 -3.74 -5.38
CA SER A 140 -1.87 -3.36 -5.52
C SER A 140 -1.99 -1.95 -6.10
N THR A 141 -2.91 -1.77 -7.04
CA THR A 141 -3.22 -0.45 -7.61
C THR A 141 -4.68 -0.39 -8.07
N ARG A 142 -5.31 0.78 -7.96
CA ARG A 142 -6.62 1.05 -8.55
C ARG A 142 -6.53 1.51 -10.00
N LYS A 143 -5.32 1.91 -10.41
CA LYS A 143 -5.05 2.46 -11.75
C LYS A 143 -3.96 1.67 -12.46
N PRO A 144 -4.17 0.35 -12.74
CA PRO A 144 -3.11 -0.51 -13.27
C PRO A 144 -2.57 -0.01 -14.61
N ASP A 145 -3.45 0.44 -15.51
CA ASP A 145 -3.03 0.91 -16.83
C ASP A 145 -2.20 2.20 -16.77
N ALA A 146 -2.57 3.12 -15.87
CA ALA A 146 -1.81 4.35 -15.64
C ALA A 146 -0.44 4.07 -14.99
N LEU A 147 -0.38 3.12 -14.06
CA LEU A 147 0.87 2.70 -13.43
C LEU A 147 1.82 2.07 -14.46
N ILE A 148 1.30 1.17 -15.32
CA ILE A 148 2.08 0.51 -16.37
C ILE A 148 2.59 1.54 -17.39
N ALA A 149 1.73 2.45 -17.85
CA ALA A 149 2.11 3.50 -18.79
C ALA A 149 3.22 4.39 -18.22
N ALA A 150 3.08 4.80 -16.94
CA ALA A 150 4.07 5.63 -16.27
C ALA A 150 5.41 4.90 -16.08
N LEU A 151 5.41 3.61 -15.68
CA LEU A 151 6.63 2.80 -15.56
C LEU A 151 7.32 2.60 -16.91
N THR A 152 6.53 2.32 -17.97
CA THR A 152 7.07 2.12 -19.32
C THR A 152 7.67 3.41 -19.87
N SER A 153 7.02 4.55 -19.66
CA SER A 153 7.54 5.85 -20.07
C SER A 153 8.81 6.22 -19.32
N ALA A 154 8.84 6.02 -18.00
CA ALA A 154 9.99 6.34 -17.16
C ALA A 154 11.20 5.42 -17.42
N LYS A 155 10.98 4.18 -17.85
CA LYS A 155 12.06 3.23 -18.21
C LYS A 155 12.73 3.60 -19.54
N ASN A 156 12.05 4.31 -20.45
CA ASN A 156 12.52 4.63 -21.78
C ASN A 156 13.23 6.01 -21.86
N ILE A 157 13.39 6.69 -20.73
CA ILE A 157 14.14 7.95 -20.60
C ILE A 157 15.57 7.63 -20.14
#